data_1f6effc8526ad6062f627bea4b562db9
#
_entry.id   1f6effc8526ad6062f627bea4b562db9
#
_cell.length_a   1.000
_cell.length_b   1.000
_cell.length_c   1.000
_cell.angle_alpha   90.00
_cell.angle_beta   90.00
_cell.angle_gamma   90.00
#
_symmetry.space_group_name_H-M   'P 1'
#
loop_
_entity.id
_entity.type
_entity.pdbx_description
1 polymer ?
#
loop_
_entity_poly.entity_id
_entity_poly.type
_entity_poly.pdbx_seq_one_letter_code
_entity_poly.pdbx_strand_id
1 'polypeptide(L)'
;MEKIILLALDGLSWNIIEELTSKNKLKNINEITKQGVSAVLKAEGFLSSPKIFCSIFTGKKVEKHGIRDFYSKEEDLSSKQIWDILHKKGYKVGVYRPLSIWSAIKFDGFCIPSPMLLEKETYPEKLLFIGDLDKKARSEKYSLTFLLRMFWNLLKFQFPIAELFKIIKRSAVLTMKNSLEERMYLLKEIEMIIHTNLYYKLLKKYKSHFSVFFDYSFDTLSHIYWRDKDEYSKYPDVLPNAYHIIDKFIGKVKSFAEKNNYHLIICSDHGFEVIEKKFRENFRTINVLYLLKELKFYYDVYGIYMTQTVVFRMRPDSSRSIDEFKKSMESVTCEGKPLFLIKPYSNKLIVRINEFFGENRNFKVELPSGKKLNLDEIIEFHPGHTGDHSENYGVFLIQGSKIKKGKKIVEITPYDITPTILSIVGEPIPPEMDGRVLTEIFKNN
;
A
#
# COMPACT_ATOMS: atom_id res chain seq x y z
N MET A 1 20.71 -2.22 -23.43
CA MET A 1 19.39 -2.48 -22.86
C MET A 1 19.21 -1.54 -21.69
N GLU A 2 18.18 -0.71 -21.71
CA GLU A 2 17.86 0.23 -20.64
C GLU A 2 17.41 -0.54 -19.40
N LYS A 3 17.65 0.05 -18.22
CA LYS A 3 17.37 -0.60 -16.95
C LYS A 3 16.49 0.29 -16.06
N ILE A 4 15.57 -0.31 -15.34
CA ILE A 4 14.58 0.40 -14.51
C ILE A 4 14.59 -0.11 -13.07
N ILE A 5 14.56 0.83 -12.14
CA ILE A 5 14.20 0.57 -10.73
C ILE A 5 12.91 1.31 -10.46
N LEU A 6 11.89 0.58 -10.00
CA LEU A 6 10.61 1.13 -9.58
C LEU A 6 10.46 0.99 -8.06
N LEU A 7 10.35 2.09 -7.35
CA LEU A 7 10.00 2.12 -5.94
C LEU A 7 8.52 2.48 -5.80
N ALA A 8 7.69 1.51 -5.47
CA ALA A 8 6.26 1.62 -5.26
C ALA A 8 6.01 1.74 -3.74
N LEU A 9 5.69 2.94 -3.28
CA LEU A 9 5.62 3.30 -1.86
C LEU A 9 4.19 3.72 -1.52
N ASP A 10 3.45 2.79 -0.93
CA ASP A 10 2.04 2.94 -0.59
C ASP A 10 1.83 4.09 0.41
N GLY A 11 0.98 5.04 0.05
CA GLY A 11 0.66 6.19 0.89
C GLY A 11 1.76 7.26 1.03
N LEU A 12 2.82 7.20 0.21
CA LEU A 12 3.79 8.31 0.16
C LEU A 12 3.10 9.56 -0.39
N SER A 13 3.23 10.70 0.28
CA SER A 13 2.38 11.87 0.03
C SER A 13 3.14 13.17 -0.20
N TRP A 14 2.75 13.92 -1.25
CA TRP A 14 3.40 15.18 -1.62
C TRP A 14 3.35 16.21 -0.51
N ASN A 15 2.25 16.37 0.21
CA ASN A 15 2.12 17.37 1.25
C ASN A 15 3.15 17.19 2.39
N ILE A 16 3.47 15.96 2.77
CA ILE A 16 4.57 15.69 3.74
C ILE A 16 5.94 15.90 3.10
N ILE A 17 6.12 15.47 1.84
CA ILE A 17 7.38 15.70 1.12
C ILE A 17 7.68 17.18 1.02
N GLU A 18 6.72 18.00 0.61
CA GLU A 18 6.88 19.45 0.50
C GLU A 18 7.20 20.10 1.85
N GLU A 19 6.46 19.71 2.91
CA GLU A 19 6.72 20.19 4.26
C GLU A 19 8.14 19.84 4.73
N LEU A 20 8.56 18.59 4.61
CA LEU A 20 9.86 18.16 5.10
C LEU A 20 11.02 18.67 4.23
N THR A 21 10.80 18.84 2.92
CA THR A 21 11.78 19.41 2.00
C THR A 21 12.01 20.88 2.28
N SER A 22 10.96 21.65 2.57
CA SER A 22 11.10 23.07 2.96
C SER A 22 11.94 23.24 4.24
N LYS A 23 11.94 22.23 5.11
CA LYS A 23 12.77 22.15 6.33
C LYS A 23 14.15 21.48 6.11
N ASN A 24 14.55 21.26 4.85
CA ASN A 24 15.81 20.57 4.46
C ASN A 24 15.97 19.15 5.06
N LYS A 25 14.88 18.44 5.34
CA LYS A 25 14.90 17.12 5.97
C LYS A 25 14.94 15.95 4.95
N LEU A 26 14.57 16.18 3.68
CA LEU A 26 14.52 15.15 2.60
C LEU A 26 15.46 15.55 1.45
N LYS A 27 16.76 15.34 1.63
CA LYS A 27 17.78 15.79 0.66
C LYS A 27 17.71 15.02 -0.66
N ASN A 28 17.54 13.69 -0.60
CA ASN A 28 17.62 12.83 -1.77
C ASN A 28 16.34 12.95 -2.63
N ILE A 29 15.16 12.98 -2.03
CA ILE A 29 13.90 13.22 -2.74
C ILE A 29 13.92 14.60 -3.40
N ASN A 30 14.34 15.64 -2.67
CA ASN A 30 14.48 16.99 -3.22
C ASN A 30 15.45 17.04 -4.41
N GLU A 31 16.55 16.32 -4.34
CA GLU A 31 17.50 16.24 -5.43
C GLU A 31 16.90 15.55 -6.67
N ILE A 32 16.18 14.43 -6.49
CA ILE A 32 15.47 13.76 -7.60
C ILE A 32 14.42 14.70 -8.21
N THR A 33 13.66 15.43 -7.40
CA THR A 33 12.68 16.41 -7.88
C THR A 33 13.33 17.50 -8.75
N LYS A 34 14.53 17.96 -8.37
CA LYS A 34 15.28 18.97 -9.13
C LYS A 34 15.99 18.42 -10.37
N GLN A 35 16.43 17.17 -10.33
CA GLN A 35 17.23 16.56 -11.41
C GLN A 35 16.43 15.63 -12.31
N GLY A 36 15.17 15.42 -12.03
CA GLY A 36 14.25 14.56 -12.77
C GLY A 36 12.94 15.26 -13.15
N VAL A 37 11.91 14.46 -13.31
CA VAL A 37 10.54 14.92 -13.52
C VAL A 37 9.66 14.51 -12.36
N SER A 38 8.78 15.40 -11.92
CA SER A 38 7.79 15.17 -10.88
C SER A 38 6.37 15.39 -11.38
N ALA A 39 5.42 14.64 -10.83
CA ALA A 39 3.99 14.82 -11.08
C ALA A 39 3.16 14.40 -9.85
N VAL A 40 1.90 14.85 -9.82
CA VAL A 40 0.90 14.21 -8.96
C VAL A 40 0.42 12.96 -9.68
N LEU A 41 0.50 11.80 -9.01
CA LEU A 41 -0.17 10.59 -9.47
C LEU A 41 -1.60 10.61 -8.93
N LYS A 42 -2.56 10.74 -9.82
CA LYS A 42 -3.98 10.88 -9.47
C LYS A 42 -4.75 9.63 -9.84
N ALA A 43 -5.18 8.90 -8.82
CA ALA A 43 -6.03 7.74 -8.99
C ALA A 43 -7.51 8.15 -8.99
N GLU A 44 -8.31 7.54 -9.85
CA GLU A 44 -9.74 7.86 -9.98
C GLU A 44 -10.60 6.96 -9.10
N GLY A 45 -11.61 7.55 -8.49
CA GLY A 45 -12.68 6.86 -7.76
C GLY A 45 -12.20 6.32 -6.41
N PHE A 46 -12.64 5.13 -6.04
CA PHE A 46 -12.31 4.53 -4.74
C PHE A 46 -10.83 4.15 -4.64
N LEU A 47 -10.14 4.72 -3.65
CA LEU A 47 -8.70 4.54 -3.44
C LEU A 47 -8.43 3.23 -2.69
N SER A 48 -8.13 2.18 -3.43
CA SER A 48 -7.74 0.87 -2.93
C SER A 48 -6.36 0.49 -3.47
N SER A 49 -5.39 0.32 -2.60
CA SER A 49 -3.99 0.09 -3.00
C SER A 49 -3.81 -1.11 -3.94
N PRO A 50 -4.43 -2.30 -3.72
CA PRO A 50 -4.32 -3.40 -4.68
C PRO A 50 -4.84 -3.04 -6.08
N LYS A 51 -5.95 -2.29 -6.17
CA LYS A 51 -6.53 -1.82 -7.43
C LYS A 51 -5.57 -0.88 -8.16
N ILE A 52 -5.07 0.13 -7.44
CA ILE A 52 -4.26 1.19 -8.03
C ILE A 52 -2.87 0.66 -8.41
N PHE A 53 -2.22 -0.12 -7.54
CA PHE A 53 -0.95 -0.74 -7.87
C PHE A 53 -1.06 -1.75 -9.01
N CYS A 54 -2.16 -2.51 -9.11
CA CYS A 54 -2.39 -3.35 -10.27
C CYS A 54 -2.53 -2.53 -11.57
N SER A 55 -3.18 -1.36 -11.51
CA SER A 55 -3.20 -0.43 -12.65
C SER A 55 -1.81 0.09 -13.01
N ILE A 56 -0.96 0.43 -12.02
CA ILE A 56 0.44 0.82 -12.21
C ILE A 56 1.22 -0.29 -12.94
N PHE A 57 1.07 -1.55 -12.50
CA PHE A 57 1.86 -2.67 -13.01
C PHE A 57 1.33 -3.28 -14.31
N THR A 58 0.08 -3.02 -14.69
CA THR A 58 -0.53 -3.54 -15.92
C THR A 58 -0.68 -2.49 -17.03
N GLY A 59 -0.65 -1.21 -16.68
CA GLY A 59 -1.00 -0.12 -17.61
C GLY A 59 -2.47 -0.09 -17.98
N LYS A 60 -3.35 -0.70 -17.19
CA LYS A 60 -4.77 -0.89 -17.50
C LYS A 60 -5.67 -0.42 -16.36
N LYS A 61 -6.90 -0.09 -16.70
CA LYS A 61 -7.96 0.21 -15.74
C LYS A 61 -8.48 -1.06 -15.09
N VAL A 62 -9.16 -0.90 -13.95
CA VAL A 62 -9.69 -2.01 -13.14
C VAL A 62 -10.63 -2.94 -13.91
N GLU A 63 -11.39 -2.42 -14.87
CA GLU A 63 -12.32 -3.19 -15.72
C GLU A 63 -11.58 -4.23 -16.57
N LYS A 64 -10.31 -3.96 -16.92
CA LYS A 64 -9.48 -4.84 -17.75
C LYS A 64 -8.54 -5.74 -16.95
N HIS A 65 -8.01 -5.26 -15.81
CA HIS A 65 -7.10 -6.10 -15.03
C HIS A 65 -7.80 -6.91 -13.94
N GLY A 66 -9.02 -6.56 -13.52
CA GLY A 66 -9.88 -7.34 -12.63
C GLY A 66 -9.63 -7.16 -11.13
N ILE A 67 -8.45 -6.74 -10.70
CA ILE A 67 -8.11 -6.58 -9.28
C ILE A 67 -8.76 -5.31 -8.72
N ARG A 68 -9.57 -5.47 -7.66
CA ARG A 68 -10.41 -4.39 -7.12
C ARG A 68 -10.05 -3.98 -5.70
N ASP A 69 -9.53 -4.94 -4.92
CA ASP A 69 -9.38 -4.80 -3.47
C ASP A 69 -8.46 -5.88 -2.89
N PHE A 70 -8.30 -5.89 -1.57
CA PHE A 70 -7.51 -6.87 -0.83
C PHE A 70 -8.10 -8.29 -0.81
N TYR A 71 -9.34 -8.48 -1.26
CA TYR A 71 -9.99 -9.79 -1.37
C TYR A 71 -9.87 -10.39 -2.76
N SER A 72 -9.40 -9.61 -3.73
CA SER A 72 -9.11 -10.11 -5.08
C SER A 72 -8.03 -11.17 -5.02
N LYS A 73 -8.18 -12.22 -5.83
CA LYS A 73 -7.30 -13.37 -5.89
C LYS A 73 -6.54 -13.40 -7.21
N GLU A 74 -5.62 -14.37 -7.34
CA GLU A 74 -4.83 -14.55 -8.55
C GLU A 74 -5.70 -14.81 -9.78
N GLU A 75 -6.79 -15.58 -9.63
CA GLU A 75 -7.75 -15.87 -10.71
C GLU A 75 -8.52 -14.64 -11.21
N ASP A 76 -8.60 -13.58 -10.39
CA ASP A 76 -9.23 -12.32 -10.80
C ASP A 76 -8.34 -11.48 -11.71
N LEU A 77 -7.03 -11.77 -11.74
CA LEU A 77 -6.06 -11.03 -12.55
C LEU A 77 -6.16 -11.43 -14.02
N SER A 78 -6.81 -10.60 -14.80
CA SER A 78 -7.04 -10.81 -16.23
C SER A 78 -5.98 -10.19 -17.15
N SER A 79 -4.86 -9.73 -16.61
CA SER A 79 -3.84 -8.97 -17.36
C SER A 79 -2.42 -9.31 -16.93
N LYS A 80 -1.50 -9.33 -17.90
CA LYS A 80 -0.07 -9.47 -17.61
C LYS A 80 0.45 -8.18 -16.97
N GLN A 81 1.28 -8.37 -15.96
CA GLN A 81 1.98 -7.27 -15.29
C GLN A 81 3.31 -6.98 -15.99
N ILE A 82 3.90 -5.83 -15.72
CA ILE A 82 5.13 -5.38 -16.39
C ILE A 82 6.27 -6.39 -16.27
N TRP A 83 6.43 -7.05 -15.13
CA TRP A 83 7.45 -8.08 -14.95
C TRP A 83 7.22 -9.33 -15.79
N ASP A 84 5.97 -9.74 -16.05
CA ASP A 84 5.65 -10.85 -16.93
C ASP A 84 6.00 -10.52 -18.38
N ILE A 85 5.67 -9.29 -18.81
CA ILE A 85 5.96 -8.79 -20.16
C ILE A 85 7.46 -8.78 -20.38
N LEU A 86 8.21 -8.18 -19.46
CA LEU A 86 9.67 -8.03 -19.58
C LEU A 86 10.40 -9.38 -19.45
N HIS A 87 9.96 -10.26 -18.53
CA HIS A 87 10.55 -11.59 -18.40
C HIS A 87 10.38 -12.40 -19.69
N LYS A 88 9.18 -12.38 -20.30
CA LYS A 88 8.95 -13.06 -21.58
C LYS A 88 9.84 -12.55 -22.71
N LYS A 89 10.32 -11.31 -22.61
CA LYS A 89 11.26 -10.66 -23.54
C LYS A 89 12.73 -10.90 -23.20
N GLY A 90 13.02 -11.74 -22.19
CA GLY A 90 14.39 -12.09 -21.79
C GLY A 90 15.07 -11.08 -20.85
N TYR A 91 14.31 -10.14 -20.28
CA TYR A 91 14.86 -9.25 -19.25
C TYR A 91 15.05 -9.99 -17.93
N LYS A 92 16.16 -9.69 -17.25
CA LYS A 92 16.32 -10.04 -15.84
C LYS A 92 15.38 -9.24 -14.98
N VAL A 93 14.57 -9.92 -14.16
CA VAL A 93 13.53 -9.30 -13.35
C VAL A 93 13.73 -9.55 -11.88
N GLY A 94 13.60 -8.51 -11.07
CA GLY A 94 13.60 -8.59 -9.60
C GLY A 94 12.32 -8.00 -9.03
N VAL A 95 11.57 -8.79 -8.29
CA VAL A 95 10.28 -8.38 -7.72
C VAL A 95 10.31 -8.54 -6.21
N TYR A 96 9.98 -7.47 -5.49
CA TYR A 96 10.02 -7.42 -4.03
C TYR A 96 8.69 -6.93 -3.45
N ARG A 97 7.86 -7.87 -3.03
CA ARG A 97 6.64 -7.71 -2.22
C ARG A 97 5.46 -6.95 -2.81
N PRO A 98 5.26 -6.80 -4.15
CA PRO A 98 4.08 -6.07 -4.64
C PRO A 98 2.78 -6.76 -4.24
N LEU A 99 1.71 -5.97 -4.06
CA LEU A 99 0.40 -6.48 -3.58
C LEU A 99 -0.26 -7.48 -4.54
N SER A 100 0.04 -7.41 -5.83
CA SER A 100 -0.62 -8.18 -6.89
C SER A 100 0.19 -9.39 -7.38
N ILE A 101 1.07 -9.96 -6.57
CA ILE A 101 1.72 -11.26 -6.81
C ILE A 101 1.33 -12.23 -5.69
N TRP A 102 0.65 -13.31 -6.05
CA TRP A 102 0.15 -14.32 -5.11
C TRP A 102 1.09 -15.52 -4.98
N SER A 103 1.88 -15.84 -5.99
CA SER A 103 2.84 -16.95 -5.99
C SER A 103 4.22 -16.50 -6.44
N ALA A 104 5.26 -17.28 -6.09
CA ALA A 104 6.63 -16.97 -6.51
C ALA A 104 6.85 -17.37 -7.96
N ILE A 105 7.13 -16.38 -8.80
CA ILE A 105 7.46 -16.60 -10.21
C ILE A 105 8.98 -16.83 -10.34
N LYS A 106 9.36 -17.84 -11.11
CA LYS A 106 10.78 -18.16 -11.39
C LYS A 106 11.34 -17.22 -12.46
N PHE A 107 11.75 -16.02 -12.06
CA PHE A 107 12.44 -15.08 -12.92
C PHE A 107 13.95 -15.39 -13.05
N ASP A 108 14.61 -14.89 -14.11
CA ASP A 108 16.06 -14.70 -14.07
C ASP A 108 16.37 -13.48 -13.18
N GLY A 109 16.42 -13.72 -11.85
CA GLY A 109 16.56 -12.69 -10.84
C GLY A 109 16.02 -13.15 -9.49
N PHE A 110 15.00 -12.45 -8.96
CA PHE A 110 14.34 -12.83 -7.71
C PHE A 110 12.85 -12.44 -7.71
N CYS A 111 12.06 -13.20 -6.95
CA CYS A 111 10.66 -12.91 -6.67
C CYS A 111 10.36 -13.15 -5.20
N ILE A 112 9.89 -12.12 -4.52
CA ILE A 112 9.31 -12.19 -3.18
C ILE A 112 7.87 -11.72 -3.33
N PRO A 113 6.88 -12.61 -3.15
CA PRO A 113 5.47 -12.29 -3.33
C PRO A 113 4.95 -11.29 -2.31
N SER A 114 3.68 -10.97 -2.45
CA SER A 114 2.97 -10.04 -1.60
C SER A 114 3.10 -10.41 -0.11
N PRO A 115 3.32 -9.41 0.77
CA PRO A 115 3.30 -9.63 2.21
C PRO A 115 1.92 -10.08 2.71
N MET A 116 0.86 -9.90 1.92
CA MET A 116 -0.52 -10.27 2.27
C MET A 116 -0.81 -11.78 2.13
N LEU A 117 0.11 -12.55 1.53
CA LEU A 117 -0.09 -13.98 1.32
C LEU A 117 0.14 -14.83 2.56
N LEU A 118 -0.65 -15.87 2.69
CA LEU A 118 -0.51 -16.88 3.74
C LEU A 118 0.51 -17.96 3.37
N GLU A 119 0.68 -18.22 2.09
CA GLU A 119 1.60 -19.23 1.57
C GLU A 119 3.00 -18.64 1.42
N LYS A 120 4.00 -19.51 1.67
CA LYS A 120 5.40 -19.09 1.73
C LYS A 120 6.12 -19.62 0.53
N GLU A 121 6.22 -18.81 -0.49
CA GLU A 121 7.09 -19.09 -1.61
C GLU A 121 7.98 -17.89 -1.89
N THR A 122 9.21 -18.13 -2.27
CA THR A 122 10.10 -17.12 -2.82
C THR A 122 11.00 -17.74 -3.88
N TYR A 123 11.42 -16.95 -4.82
CA TYR A 123 12.43 -17.39 -5.77
C TYR A 123 13.65 -16.44 -5.72
N PRO A 124 14.85 -16.96 -5.52
CA PRO A 124 15.14 -18.35 -5.11
C PRO A 124 14.65 -18.67 -3.68
N GLU A 125 14.44 -19.95 -3.41
CA GLU A 125 13.89 -20.48 -2.14
C GLU A 125 14.67 -20.02 -0.89
N LYS A 126 15.98 -19.81 -1.00
CA LYS A 126 16.82 -19.28 0.09
C LYS A 126 16.39 -17.91 0.63
N LEU A 127 15.44 -17.24 -0.01
CA LEU A 127 14.86 -15.97 0.42
C LEU A 127 13.57 -16.15 1.26
N LEU A 128 13.14 -17.38 1.53
CA LEU A 128 11.94 -17.72 2.31
C LEU A 128 11.87 -17.00 3.66
N PHE A 129 13.02 -16.77 4.30
CA PHE A 129 13.07 -16.07 5.58
C PHE A 129 12.49 -14.63 5.51
N ILE A 130 12.47 -14.01 4.32
CA ILE A 130 11.88 -12.69 4.11
C ILE A 130 10.35 -12.76 4.21
N GLY A 131 9.72 -13.78 3.60
CA GLY A 131 8.29 -14.04 3.76
C GLY A 131 7.90 -14.42 5.20
N ASP A 132 8.81 -15.06 5.94
CA ASP A 132 8.61 -15.34 7.37
C ASP A 132 8.56 -14.08 8.23
N LEU A 133 9.30 -13.03 7.86
CA LEU A 133 9.23 -11.72 8.50
C LEU A 133 7.82 -11.13 8.41
N ASP A 134 7.27 -11.08 7.20
CA ASP A 134 5.96 -10.51 6.93
C ASP A 134 4.83 -11.25 7.68
N LYS A 135 4.89 -12.58 7.71
CA LYS A 135 3.89 -13.41 8.38
C LYS A 135 3.90 -13.20 9.89
N LYS A 136 5.08 -13.06 10.50
CA LYS A 136 5.21 -12.86 11.94
C LYS A 136 4.92 -11.45 12.38
N ALA A 137 5.20 -10.44 11.56
CA ALA A 137 4.82 -9.06 11.82
C ALA A 137 3.31 -8.89 12.07
N ARG A 138 2.50 -9.79 11.51
CA ARG A 138 1.03 -9.82 11.71
C ARG A 138 0.59 -10.67 12.91
N SER A 139 1.42 -11.60 13.38
CA SER A 139 1.11 -12.38 14.56
C SER A 139 1.70 -11.66 15.78
N GLU A 140 0.87 -11.20 16.69
CA GLU A 140 1.24 -10.37 17.86
C GLU A 140 2.29 -11.00 18.81
N LYS A 141 2.78 -12.22 18.54
CA LYS A 141 3.72 -12.94 19.42
C LYS A 141 5.03 -13.27 18.72
N TYR A 142 6.06 -12.46 18.96
CA TYR A 142 7.43 -12.81 18.63
C TYR A 142 8.03 -13.72 19.69
N SER A 143 8.26 -15.00 19.37
CA SER A 143 9.02 -15.87 20.27
C SER A 143 10.52 -15.54 20.21
N LEU A 144 11.25 -15.73 21.31
CA LEU A 144 12.69 -15.53 21.34
C LEU A 144 13.40 -16.39 20.27
N THR A 145 12.95 -17.62 20.06
CA THR A 145 13.46 -18.52 19.02
C THR A 145 13.29 -17.95 17.61
N PHE A 146 12.16 -17.29 17.34
CA PHE A 146 11.95 -16.60 16.06
C PHE A 146 12.92 -15.44 15.88
N LEU A 147 13.11 -14.60 16.90
CA LEU A 147 14.03 -13.45 16.86
C LEU A 147 15.47 -13.90 16.63
N LEU A 148 15.91 -14.96 17.33
CA LEU A 148 17.25 -15.53 17.16
C LEU A 148 17.43 -16.11 15.75
N ARG A 149 16.45 -16.85 15.22
CA ARG A 149 16.50 -17.39 13.85
C ARG A 149 16.55 -16.27 12.83
N MET A 150 15.78 -15.22 13.02
CA MET A 150 15.76 -14.04 12.18
C MET A 150 17.11 -13.35 12.17
N PHE A 151 17.66 -13.06 13.34
CA PHE A 151 18.98 -12.45 13.50
C PHE A 151 20.05 -13.28 12.76
N TRP A 152 20.01 -14.59 12.93
CA TRP A 152 20.94 -15.51 12.24
C TRP A 152 20.79 -15.49 10.72
N ASN A 153 19.56 -15.45 10.20
CA ASN A 153 19.32 -15.33 8.77
C ASN A 153 19.81 -13.99 8.21
N LEU A 154 19.59 -12.89 8.94
CA LEU A 154 20.11 -11.57 8.55
C LEU A 154 21.65 -11.57 8.54
N LEU A 155 22.32 -12.20 9.52
CA LEU A 155 23.76 -12.36 9.52
C LEU A 155 24.26 -13.18 8.33
N LYS A 156 23.67 -14.37 8.09
CA LYS A 156 23.99 -15.21 6.92
C LYS A 156 23.79 -14.45 5.61
N PHE A 157 22.76 -13.61 5.55
CA PHE A 157 22.53 -12.74 4.41
C PHE A 157 23.48 -11.53 4.40
N GLN A 158 24.44 -11.44 5.32
CA GLN A 158 25.39 -10.33 5.48
C GLN A 158 24.69 -8.97 5.59
N PHE A 159 23.65 -8.90 6.40
CA PHE A 159 22.96 -7.64 6.67
C PHE A 159 23.92 -6.64 7.31
N PRO A 160 23.81 -5.32 7.02
CA PRO A 160 24.72 -4.34 7.59
C PRO A 160 24.72 -4.35 9.12
N ILE A 161 25.86 -4.53 9.75
CA ILE A 161 25.98 -4.64 11.21
C ILE A 161 25.45 -3.40 11.92
N ALA A 162 25.73 -2.21 11.40
CA ALA A 162 25.20 -0.96 11.97
C ALA A 162 23.66 -0.91 11.97
N GLU A 163 23.00 -1.47 10.96
CA GLU A 163 21.54 -1.55 10.90
C GLU A 163 21.00 -2.63 11.85
N LEU A 164 21.71 -3.74 12.05
CA LEU A 164 21.38 -4.73 13.07
C LEU A 164 21.39 -4.13 14.48
N PHE A 165 22.39 -3.32 14.83
CA PHE A 165 22.39 -2.60 16.12
C PHE A 165 21.20 -1.67 16.28
N LYS A 166 20.77 -0.98 15.22
CA LYS A 166 19.56 -0.15 15.27
C LYS A 166 18.30 -0.99 15.53
N ILE A 167 18.18 -2.14 14.85
CA ILE A 167 17.08 -3.07 15.05
C ILE A 167 17.06 -3.59 16.50
N ILE A 168 18.20 -4.03 17.03
CA ILE A 168 18.32 -4.52 18.40
C ILE A 168 17.90 -3.42 19.40
N LYS A 169 18.43 -2.20 19.24
CA LYS A 169 18.07 -1.07 20.11
C LYS A 169 16.57 -0.78 20.07
N ARG A 170 15.95 -0.75 18.87
CA ARG A 170 14.50 -0.53 18.74
C ARG A 170 13.68 -1.69 19.31
N SER A 171 14.12 -2.92 19.10
CA SER A 171 13.48 -4.10 19.68
C SER A 171 13.52 -4.09 21.22
N ALA A 172 14.62 -3.64 21.81
CA ALA A 172 14.72 -3.49 23.28
C ALA A 172 13.74 -2.40 23.77
N VAL A 173 13.64 -1.26 23.07
CA VAL A 173 12.65 -0.23 23.41
C VAL A 173 11.22 -0.76 23.25
N LEU A 174 10.96 -1.57 22.22
CA LEU A 174 9.64 -2.17 21.97
C LEU A 174 9.14 -3.01 23.15
N THR A 175 10.04 -3.75 23.81
CA THR A 175 9.67 -4.57 25.00
C THR A 175 9.29 -3.73 26.23
N MET A 176 9.72 -2.46 26.26
CA MET A 176 9.44 -1.53 27.36
C MET A 176 8.17 -0.71 27.14
N LYS A 177 7.55 -0.80 25.95
CA LYS A 177 6.37 -0.03 25.58
C LYS A 177 5.09 -0.81 25.83
N ASN A 178 4.14 -0.18 26.51
CA ASN A 178 2.84 -0.76 26.86
C ASN A 178 1.73 -0.35 25.89
N SER A 179 1.85 0.81 25.24
CA SER A 179 0.87 1.30 24.27
C SER A 179 0.98 0.53 22.95
N LEU A 180 -0.15 0.08 22.42
CA LEU A 180 -0.23 -0.58 21.12
C LEU A 180 0.30 0.34 20.01
N GLU A 181 -0.04 1.63 20.07
CA GLU A 181 0.42 2.64 19.11
C GLU A 181 1.94 2.74 19.08
N GLU A 182 2.60 2.93 20.26
CA GLU A 182 4.06 3.01 20.34
C GLU A 182 4.75 1.75 19.82
N ARG A 183 4.15 0.58 20.06
CA ARG A 183 4.66 -0.69 19.54
C ARG A 183 4.54 -0.78 18.03
N MET A 184 3.41 -0.34 17.47
CA MET A 184 3.16 -0.38 16.03
C MET A 184 4.14 0.51 15.26
N TYR A 185 4.40 1.73 15.76
CA TYR A 185 5.40 2.62 15.20
C TYR A 185 6.80 1.98 15.15
N LEU A 186 7.26 1.45 16.27
CA LEU A 186 8.60 0.84 16.37
C LEU A 186 8.71 -0.41 15.47
N LEU A 187 7.66 -1.21 15.37
CA LEU A 187 7.62 -2.36 14.47
C LEU A 187 7.73 -1.92 13.01
N LYS A 188 7.00 -0.90 12.59
CA LYS A 188 7.07 -0.38 11.22
C LYS A 188 8.44 0.21 10.90
N GLU A 189 9.08 0.93 11.83
CA GLU A 189 10.47 1.37 11.62
C GLU A 189 11.44 0.18 11.43
N ILE A 190 11.30 -0.88 12.25
CA ILE A 190 12.12 -2.09 12.12
C ILE A 190 11.88 -2.75 10.76
N GLU A 191 10.62 -2.93 10.34
CA GLU A 191 10.26 -3.48 9.03
C GLU A 191 10.89 -2.66 7.89
N MET A 192 10.74 -1.34 7.89
CA MET A 192 11.34 -0.46 6.88
C MET A 192 12.86 -0.60 6.81
N ILE A 193 13.55 -0.63 7.96
CA ILE A 193 15.02 -0.82 8.00
C ILE A 193 15.39 -2.17 7.40
N ILE A 194 14.68 -3.23 7.74
CA ILE A 194 14.96 -4.58 7.24
C ILE A 194 14.72 -4.65 5.74
N HIS A 195 13.53 -4.31 5.28
CA HIS A 195 13.14 -4.50 3.88
C HIS A 195 13.92 -3.62 2.91
N THR A 196 14.18 -2.37 3.25
CA THR A 196 15.00 -1.46 2.42
C THR A 196 16.44 -1.97 2.25
N ASN A 197 17.05 -2.49 3.31
CA ASN A 197 18.41 -3.03 3.23
C ASN A 197 18.46 -4.39 2.52
N LEU A 198 17.48 -5.27 2.74
CA LEU A 198 17.39 -6.56 2.02
C LEU A 198 17.19 -6.32 0.52
N TYR A 199 16.25 -5.47 0.13
CA TYR A 199 16.06 -5.13 -1.28
C TYR A 199 17.30 -4.53 -1.90
N TYR A 200 17.93 -3.55 -1.26
CA TYR A 200 19.16 -2.93 -1.78
C TYR A 200 20.26 -3.95 -2.00
N LYS A 201 20.35 -4.96 -1.15
CA LYS A 201 21.29 -6.04 -1.31
C LYS A 201 20.96 -6.95 -2.49
N LEU A 202 19.67 -7.30 -2.65
CA LEU A 202 19.22 -8.07 -3.80
C LEU A 202 19.45 -7.31 -5.12
N LEU A 203 19.13 -6.02 -5.14
CA LEU A 203 19.37 -5.13 -6.28
C LEU A 203 20.86 -5.16 -6.71
N LYS A 204 21.77 -5.02 -5.76
CA LYS A 204 23.22 -5.09 -6.04
C LYS A 204 23.68 -6.47 -6.53
N LYS A 205 23.10 -7.52 -5.97
CA LYS A 205 23.48 -8.91 -6.28
C LYS A 205 22.99 -9.34 -7.65
N TYR A 206 21.71 -9.12 -7.96
CA TYR A 206 21.10 -9.62 -9.18
C TYR A 206 21.26 -8.66 -10.36
N LYS A 207 21.38 -7.35 -10.11
CA LYS A 207 21.49 -6.31 -11.14
C LYS A 207 20.44 -6.49 -12.24
N SER A 208 19.21 -6.81 -11.83
CA SER A 208 18.08 -7.05 -12.75
C SER A 208 17.86 -5.86 -13.69
N HIS A 209 17.46 -6.11 -14.94
CA HIS A 209 17.16 -5.05 -15.89
C HIS A 209 15.91 -4.25 -15.47
N PHE A 210 14.93 -4.94 -14.89
CA PHE A 210 13.79 -4.34 -14.22
C PHE A 210 13.74 -4.83 -12.76
N SER A 211 13.61 -3.90 -11.83
CA SER A 211 13.43 -4.26 -10.42
C SER A 211 12.37 -3.38 -9.78
N VAL A 212 11.44 -4.00 -9.05
CA VAL A 212 10.42 -3.32 -8.28
C VAL A 212 10.57 -3.61 -6.79
N PHE A 213 10.43 -2.57 -5.97
CA PHE A 213 10.32 -2.60 -4.51
C PHE A 213 8.98 -2.03 -4.10
N PHE A 214 8.25 -2.75 -3.25
CA PHE A 214 7.00 -2.28 -2.68
C PHE A 214 7.10 -2.20 -1.15
N ASP A 215 6.58 -1.10 -0.58
CA ASP A 215 6.46 -0.90 0.86
C ASP A 215 5.15 -0.17 1.20
N TYR A 216 4.44 -0.65 2.24
CA TYR A 216 3.15 -0.11 2.69
C TYR A 216 3.24 0.56 4.08
N SER A 217 4.44 0.84 4.54
CA SER A 217 4.63 1.39 5.89
C SER A 217 4.08 2.81 6.03
N PHE A 218 4.13 3.62 4.94
CA PHE A 218 3.59 4.98 4.98
C PHE A 218 2.08 4.99 5.11
N ASP A 219 1.38 4.11 4.37
CA ASP A 219 -0.06 3.93 4.49
C ASP A 219 -0.45 3.63 5.94
N THR A 220 0.13 2.57 6.51
CA THR A 220 -0.14 2.17 7.90
C THR A 220 0.16 3.29 8.91
N LEU A 221 1.30 3.97 8.77
CA LEU A 221 1.69 5.03 9.69
C LEU A 221 0.84 6.29 9.51
N SER A 222 0.47 6.62 8.27
CA SER A 222 -0.31 7.81 7.99
C SER A 222 -1.74 7.71 8.53
N HIS A 223 -2.37 6.54 8.47
CA HIS A 223 -3.68 6.35 9.10
C HIS A 223 -3.68 6.70 10.58
N ILE A 224 -2.62 6.37 11.31
CA ILE A 224 -2.56 6.51 12.77
C ILE A 224 -1.90 7.83 13.19
N TYR A 225 -0.83 8.24 12.52
CA TYR A 225 0.05 9.33 12.97
C TYR A 225 0.03 10.55 12.04
N TRP A 226 -1.03 10.69 11.21
CA TRP A 226 -1.15 11.86 10.33
C TRP A 226 -1.22 13.15 11.15
N ARG A 227 -0.34 14.10 10.82
CA ARG A 227 -0.19 15.34 11.55
C ARG A 227 -1.37 16.26 11.31
N ASP A 228 -2.07 16.64 12.38
CA ASP A 228 -2.87 17.85 12.39
C ASP A 228 -1.99 19.06 12.74
N LYS A 229 -2.00 20.09 11.90
CA LYS A 229 -1.22 21.31 12.15
C LYS A 229 -1.72 22.09 13.36
N ASP A 230 -2.97 21.88 13.77
CA ASP A 230 -3.65 22.64 14.82
C ASP A 230 -3.63 21.96 16.19
N GLU A 231 -3.10 20.73 16.29
CA GLU A 231 -2.99 20.00 17.56
C GLU A 231 -1.58 19.47 17.79
N TYR A 232 -1.11 19.52 19.03
CA TYR A 232 0.09 18.84 19.46
C TYR A 232 -0.11 17.33 19.32
N SER A 233 0.40 16.76 18.25
CA SER A 233 0.43 15.31 18.08
C SER A 233 1.23 14.69 19.21
N LYS A 234 0.72 13.62 19.81
CA LYS A 234 1.42 12.82 20.81
C LYS A 234 2.73 12.23 20.25
N TYR A 235 2.79 12.05 18.93
CA TYR A 235 3.91 11.42 18.23
C TYR A 235 4.35 12.21 16.99
N PRO A 236 4.81 13.46 17.15
CA PRO A 236 5.08 14.39 16.03
C PRO A 236 6.20 13.93 15.10
N ASP A 237 7.08 13.05 15.57
CA ASP A 237 8.27 12.61 14.82
C ASP A 237 8.08 11.29 14.07
N VAL A 238 6.94 10.61 14.20
CA VAL A 238 6.74 9.28 13.60
C VAL A 238 6.80 9.35 12.08
N LEU A 239 5.97 10.17 11.46
CA LEU A 239 5.98 10.34 10.00
C LEU A 239 7.28 10.95 9.51
N PRO A 240 7.81 12.06 10.08
CA PRO A 240 9.12 12.59 9.70
C PRO A 240 10.24 11.55 9.74
N ASN A 241 10.29 10.68 10.76
CA ASN A 241 11.29 9.61 10.84
C ASN A 241 11.13 8.55 9.76
N ALA A 242 9.90 8.12 9.47
CA ALA A 242 9.62 7.18 8.39
C ALA A 242 10.09 7.75 7.03
N TYR A 243 9.75 9.01 6.74
CA TYR A 243 10.20 9.70 5.52
C TYR A 243 11.74 9.85 5.49
N HIS A 244 12.38 10.05 6.62
CA HIS A 244 13.85 10.12 6.69
C HIS A 244 14.52 8.76 6.43
N ILE A 245 13.95 7.65 6.91
CA ILE A 245 14.44 6.30 6.64
C ILE A 245 14.39 6.03 5.13
N ILE A 246 13.25 6.34 4.49
CA ILE A 246 13.08 6.09 3.06
C ILE A 246 13.91 7.06 2.21
N ASP A 247 14.07 8.32 2.60
CA ASP A 247 14.93 9.27 1.89
C ASP A 247 16.38 8.79 1.83
N LYS A 248 16.90 8.26 2.93
CA LYS A 248 18.24 7.62 2.97
C LYS A 248 18.32 6.40 2.06
N PHE A 249 17.29 5.58 2.04
CA PHE A 249 17.23 4.42 1.15
C PHE A 249 17.18 4.86 -0.32
N ILE A 250 16.34 5.83 -0.65
CA ILE A 250 16.24 6.44 -1.99
C ILE A 250 17.62 6.97 -2.41
N GLY A 251 18.34 7.63 -1.53
CA GLY A 251 19.70 8.11 -1.81
C GLY A 251 20.68 6.98 -2.17
N LYS A 252 20.64 5.84 -1.46
CA LYS A 252 21.44 4.65 -1.79
C LYS A 252 21.05 4.09 -3.16
N VAL A 253 19.74 3.98 -3.44
CA VAL A 253 19.23 3.45 -4.72
C VAL A 253 19.55 4.42 -5.86
N LYS A 254 19.38 5.73 -5.67
CA LYS A 254 19.75 6.78 -6.64
C LYS A 254 21.22 6.67 -7.04
N SER A 255 22.12 6.63 -6.06
CA SER A 255 23.57 6.50 -6.32
C SER A 255 23.92 5.20 -7.07
N PHE A 256 23.23 4.10 -6.73
CA PHE A 256 23.37 2.83 -7.47
C PHE A 256 22.82 2.96 -8.89
N ALA A 257 21.67 3.59 -9.09
CA ALA A 257 21.04 3.79 -10.38
C ALA A 257 21.94 4.62 -11.31
N GLU A 258 22.46 5.74 -10.84
CA GLU A 258 23.38 6.60 -11.59
C GLU A 258 24.66 5.85 -12.01
N LYS A 259 25.30 5.14 -11.06
CA LYS A 259 26.53 4.37 -11.33
C LYS A 259 26.34 3.23 -12.35
N ASN A 260 25.13 2.66 -12.46
CA ASN A 260 24.85 1.48 -13.26
C ASN A 260 23.90 1.76 -14.45
N ASN A 261 23.61 3.03 -14.76
CA ASN A 261 22.71 3.48 -15.82
C ASN A 261 21.31 2.90 -15.73
N TYR A 262 20.67 3.10 -14.57
CA TYR A 262 19.25 2.82 -14.39
C TYR A 262 18.44 4.11 -14.45
N HIS A 263 17.22 4.00 -14.94
CA HIS A 263 16.17 4.96 -14.65
C HIS A 263 15.56 4.60 -13.30
N LEU A 264 15.41 5.58 -12.43
CA LEU A 264 14.76 5.43 -11.12
C LEU A 264 13.39 6.07 -11.16
N ILE A 265 12.35 5.28 -10.90
CA ILE A 265 10.97 5.72 -10.77
C ILE A 265 10.55 5.52 -9.31
N ILE A 266 9.89 6.52 -8.74
CA ILE A 266 9.26 6.46 -7.42
C ILE A 266 7.81 6.82 -7.61
N CYS A 267 6.89 5.99 -7.13
CA CYS A 267 5.46 6.29 -7.17
C CYS A 267 4.75 5.85 -5.90
N SER A 268 3.65 6.52 -5.59
CA SER A 268 2.63 6.03 -4.67
C SER A 268 1.30 5.88 -5.40
N ASP A 269 0.39 5.15 -4.83
CA ASP A 269 -0.96 4.94 -5.35
C ASP A 269 -1.90 6.10 -5.01
N HIS A 270 -1.73 6.67 -3.82
CA HIS A 270 -2.45 7.84 -3.30
C HIS A 270 -1.55 8.62 -2.34
N GLY A 271 -2.02 9.78 -1.94
CA GLY A 271 -1.49 10.53 -0.82
C GLY A 271 -2.38 10.43 0.41
N PHE A 272 -2.19 11.34 1.32
CA PHE A 272 -2.97 11.43 2.56
C PHE A 272 -3.42 12.86 2.84
N GLU A 273 -4.53 12.97 3.54
CA GLU A 273 -5.00 14.24 4.12
C GLU A 273 -5.51 14.03 5.54
N VAL A 274 -5.68 15.14 6.26
CA VAL A 274 -6.13 15.10 7.65
C VAL A 274 -7.60 14.69 7.73
N ILE A 275 -7.93 13.80 8.66
CA ILE A 275 -9.32 13.59 9.06
C ILE A 275 -9.73 14.77 9.94
N GLU A 276 -10.85 15.44 9.63
CA GLU A 276 -11.37 16.56 10.43
C GLU A 276 -11.57 16.12 11.88
N LYS A 277 -11.24 17.01 12.85
CA LYS A 277 -11.31 16.73 14.29
C LYS A 277 -12.63 16.09 14.73
N LYS A 278 -13.76 16.60 14.23
CA LYS A 278 -15.11 16.08 14.55
C LYS A 278 -15.32 14.60 14.18
N PHE A 279 -14.52 14.06 13.23
CA PHE A 279 -14.61 12.67 12.81
C PHE A 279 -13.53 11.77 13.47
N ARG A 280 -12.47 12.32 14.09
CA ARG A 280 -11.38 11.55 14.67
C ARG A 280 -11.77 10.82 15.96
N GLU A 281 -12.47 11.50 16.84
CA GLU A 281 -12.93 10.94 18.12
C GLU A 281 -13.91 9.80 17.91
N ASN A 282 -14.52 9.78 16.72
CA ASN A 282 -15.54 8.85 16.29
C ASN A 282 -15.18 8.04 15.05
N PHE A 283 -13.88 7.86 14.74
CA PHE A 283 -13.52 7.03 13.60
C PHE A 283 -13.94 5.58 13.85
N ARG A 284 -14.81 5.08 13.00
CA ARG A 284 -15.48 3.81 13.14
C ARG A 284 -15.48 3.08 11.82
N THR A 285 -15.28 1.78 11.88
CA THR A 285 -15.42 0.90 10.72
C THR A 285 -16.50 -0.15 10.99
N ILE A 286 -17.10 -0.65 9.93
CA ILE A 286 -18.05 -1.76 10.03
C ILE A 286 -17.22 -3.05 10.13
N ASN A 287 -17.51 -3.91 11.11
CA ASN A 287 -17.00 -5.27 11.12
C ASN A 287 -17.70 -6.09 10.02
N VAL A 288 -17.21 -5.93 8.79
CA VAL A 288 -17.83 -6.44 7.58
C VAL A 288 -18.01 -7.97 7.65
N LEU A 289 -16.98 -8.71 8.08
CA LEU A 289 -17.05 -10.15 8.10
C LEU A 289 -18.11 -10.66 9.09
N TYR A 290 -18.16 -10.05 10.26
CA TYR A 290 -19.16 -10.40 11.28
C TYR A 290 -20.56 -10.03 10.82
N LEU A 291 -20.75 -8.81 10.30
CA LEU A 291 -22.02 -8.34 9.77
C LEU A 291 -22.57 -9.25 8.65
N LEU A 292 -21.73 -9.60 7.67
CA LEU A 292 -22.13 -10.50 6.57
C LEU A 292 -22.50 -11.90 7.06
N LYS A 293 -21.83 -12.44 8.08
CA LYS A 293 -22.21 -13.72 8.70
C LYS A 293 -23.57 -13.62 9.37
N GLU A 294 -23.80 -12.61 10.17
CA GLU A 294 -25.05 -12.40 10.87
C GLU A 294 -26.23 -12.15 9.93
N LEU A 295 -26.01 -11.45 8.83
CA LEU A 295 -27.00 -11.22 7.77
C LEU A 295 -27.16 -12.40 6.81
N LYS A 296 -26.36 -13.48 6.95
CA LYS A 296 -26.32 -14.67 6.09
C LYS A 296 -25.96 -14.36 4.62
N PHE A 297 -25.07 -13.36 4.41
CA PHE A 297 -24.56 -12.97 3.08
C PHE A 297 -23.06 -13.20 2.95
N TYR A 298 -22.44 -13.94 3.86
CA TYR A 298 -20.99 -14.13 3.90
C TYR A 298 -20.40 -14.73 2.62
N TYR A 299 -21.15 -15.64 1.97
CA TYR A 299 -20.74 -16.28 0.70
C TYR A 299 -21.23 -15.54 -0.54
N ASP A 300 -22.16 -14.59 -0.40
CA ASP A 300 -22.82 -13.90 -1.50
C ASP A 300 -22.23 -12.50 -1.77
N VAL A 301 -21.73 -11.85 -0.72
CA VAL A 301 -21.30 -10.47 -0.75
C VAL A 301 -19.88 -10.34 -0.22
N TYR A 302 -19.15 -9.39 -0.74
CA TYR A 302 -17.91 -8.91 -0.13
C TYR A 302 -17.95 -7.39 0.04
N GLY A 303 -17.34 -6.91 1.12
CA GLY A 303 -17.21 -5.49 1.41
C GLY A 303 -15.77 -5.04 1.29
N ILE A 304 -15.56 -3.91 0.64
CA ILE A 304 -14.28 -3.22 0.55
C ILE A 304 -14.36 -2.03 1.47
N TYR A 305 -13.52 -1.98 2.48
CA TYR A 305 -13.45 -0.84 3.39
C TYR A 305 -12.01 -0.42 3.61
N MET A 306 -11.78 0.87 3.54
CA MET A 306 -10.50 1.51 3.89
C MET A 306 -10.72 2.77 4.72
N THR A 307 -12.00 3.18 4.88
CA THR A 307 -12.43 4.36 5.61
C THR A 307 -13.72 4.04 6.38
N GLN A 308 -14.41 5.05 6.88
CA GLN A 308 -15.76 4.90 7.45
C GLN A 308 -16.82 4.46 6.41
N THR A 309 -16.43 4.33 5.16
CA THR A 309 -17.30 3.93 4.05
C THR A 309 -16.96 2.53 3.59
N VAL A 310 -17.94 1.67 3.48
CA VAL A 310 -17.80 0.33 2.90
C VAL A 310 -18.53 0.27 1.57
N VAL A 311 -17.87 -0.27 0.56
CA VAL A 311 -18.48 -0.57 -0.74
C VAL A 311 -18.75 -2.07 -0.82
N PHE A 312 -20.01 -2.45 -0.75
CA PHE A 312 -20.42 -3.85 -0.89
C PHE A 312 -20.71 -4.20 -2.35
N ARG A 313 -20.37 -5.43 -2.74
CA ARG A 313 -20.65 -6.01 -4.06
C ARG A 313 -21.09 -7.45 -3.92
N MET A 314 -21.94 -7.88 -4.85
CA MET A 314 -22.25 -9.31 -4.97
C MET A 314 -21.07 -10.07 -5.56
N ARG A 315 -20.87 -11.31 -5.12
CA ARG A 315 -19.94 -12.23 -5.78
C ARG A 315 -20.53 -12.66 -7.12
N PRO A 316 -19.69 -12.87 -8.15
CA PRO A 316 -20.18 -13.24 -9.48
C PRO A 316 -20.97 -14.53 -9.53
N ASP A 317 -20.68 -15.46 -8.61
CA ASP A 317 -21.30 -16.77 -8.47
C ASP A 317 -22.50 -16.82 -7.51
N SER A 318 -22.88 -15.69 -6.93
CA SER A 318 -24.04 -15.60 -6.05
C SER A 318 -25.35 -15.71 -6.83
N SER A 319 -26.27 -16.55 -6.32
CA SER A 319 -27.64 -16.63 -6.80
C SER A 319 -28.56 -15.52 -6.25
N ARG A 320 -28.06 -14.72 -5.29
CA ARG A 320 -28.80 -13.65 -4.62
C ARG A 320 -28.57 -12.31 -5.29
N SER A 321 -29.48 -11.36 -5.07
CA SER A 321 -29.41 -10.02 -5.67
C SER A 321 -28.86 -8.97 -4.71
N ILE A 322 -28.31 -7.90 -5.28
CA ILE A 322 -27.86 -6.73 -4.50
C ILE A 322 -29.03 -6.04 -3.78
N ASP A 323 -30.25 -6.13 -4.34
CA ASP A 323 -31.44 -5.54 -3.73
C ASP A 323 -31.90 -6.32 -2.50
N GLU A 324 -31.76 -7.65 -2.49
CA GLU A 324 -31.99 -8.47 -1.28
C GLU A 324 -31.02 -8.09 -0.17
N PHE A 325 -29.73 -7.93 -0.51
CA PHE A 325 -28.73 -7.50 0.46
C PHE A 325 -29.01 -6.08 0.95
N LYS A 326 -29.38 -5.15 0.06
CA LYS A 326 -29.77 -3.79 0.41
C LYS A 326 -30.93 -3.77 1.43
N LYS A 327 -32.01 -4.51 1.16
CA LYS A 327 -33.15 -4.62 2.10
C LYS A 327 -32.73 -5.15 3.45
N SER A 328 -31.87 -6.16 3.47
CA SER A 328 -31.32 -6.72 4.70
C SER A 328 -30.50 -5.69 5.49
N MET A 329 -29.68 -4.91 4.82
CA MET A 329 -28.88 -3.83 5.44
C MET A 329 -29.75 -2.68 5.95
N GLU A 330 -30.79 -2.28 5.21
CA GLU A 330 -31.75 -1.24 5.61
C GLU A 330 -32.54 -1.61 6.86
N SER A 331 -32.72 -2.91 7.09
CA SER A 331 -33.44 -3.43 8.26
C SER A 331 -32.55 -3.55 9.53
N VAL A 332 -31.25 -3.26 9.44
CA VAL A 332 -30.37 -3.21 10.61
C VAL A 332 -30.61 -1.89 11.33
N THR A 333 -31.10 -1.97 12.56
CA THR A 333 -31.40 -0.78 13.36
C THR A 333 -30.60 -0.74 14.64
N CYS A 334 -30.40 0.46 15.16
CA CYS A 334 -29.82 0.71 16.45
C CYS A 334 -30.76 1.66 17.21
N GLU A 335 -31.28 1.22 18.35
CA GLU A 335 -32.31 1.96 19.11
C GLU A 335 -33.48 2.42 18.22
N GLY A 336 -33.96 1.57 17.32
CA GLY A 336 -35.08 1.83 16.41
C GLY A 336 -34.76 2.75 15.23
N LYS A 337 -33.52 3.20 15.07
CA LYS A 337 -33.09 4.03 13.93
C LYS A 337 -32.21 3.23 12.98
N PRO A 338 -32.22 3.47 11.66
CA PRO A 338 -31.31 2.82 10.72
C PRO A 338 -29.86 3.00 11.12
N LEU A 339 -29.11 1.89 11.25
CA LEU A 339 -27.68 1.93 11.61
C LEU A 339 -26.81 2.41 10.45
N PHE A 340 -27.27 2.21 9.22
CA PHE A 340 -26.47 2.50 8.02
C PHE A 340 -27.16 3.52 7.11
N LEU A 341 -26.36 4.40 6.51
CA LEU A 341 -26.72 5.23 5.38
C LEU A 341 -26.29 4.50 4.11
N ILE A 342 -27.24 4.13 3.25
CA ILE A 342 -27.00 3.28 2.09
C ILE A 342 -27.28 4.04 0.81
N LYS A 343 -26.28 4.14 -0.06
CA LYS A 343 -26.39 4.74 -1.38
C LYS A 343 -26.12 3.66 -2.44
N PRO A 344 -27.12 3.26 -3.24
CA PRO A 344 -26.88 2.37 -4.36
C PRO A 344 -26.10 3.07 -5.47
N TYR A 345 -25.16 2.35 -6.09
CA TYR A 345 -24.39 2.84 -7.23
C TYR A 345 -24.09 1.69 -8.19
N SER A 346 -24.80 1.63 -9.33
CA SER A 346 -24.75 0.50 -10.26
C SER A 346 -25.03 -0.83 -9.52
N ASN A 347 -24.16 -1.82 -9.61
CA ASN A 347 -24.25 -3.11 -8.92
C ASN A 347 -23.55 -3.15 -7.54
N LYS A 348 -23.48 -2.01 -6.85
CA LYS A 348 -22.79 -1.83 -5.58
C LYS A 348 -23.68 -1.08 -4.59
N LEU A 349 -23.40 -1.27 -3.30
CA LEU A 349 -23.92 -0.43 -2.23
C LEU A 349 -22.77 0.31 -1.57
N ILE A 350 -22.86 1.62 -1.52
CA ILE A 350 -21.98 2.47 -0.73
C ILE A 350 -22.66 2.65 0.63
N VAL A 351 -22.02 2.18 1.68
CA VAL A 351 -22.60 2.14 3.03
C VAL A 351 -21.73 2.93 3.97
N ARG A 352 -22.35 3.82 4.73
CA ARG A 352 -21.74 4.55 5.85
C ARG A 352 -22.49 4.27 7.12
N ILE A 353 -21.81 4.38 8.25
CA ILE A 353 -22.43 4.32 9.56
C ILE A 353 -23.25 5.60 9.77
N ASN A 354 -24.47 5.45 10.26
CA ASN A 354 -25.32 6.59 10.65
C ASN A 354 -24.96 7.01 12.09
N GLU A 355 -24.30 8.15 12.24
CA GLU A 355 -23.59 8.55 13.46
C GLU A 355 -24.50 9.18 14.57
N PHE A 356 -25.81 8.88 14.56
CA PHE A 356 -26.74 9.44 15.56
C PHE A 356 -26.48 9.03 17.02
N PHE A 357 -25.69 7.98 17.25
CA PHE A 357 -25.45 7.42 18.58
C PHE A 357 -24.22 8.02 19.31
N GLY A 358 -23.52 8.97 18.70
CA GLY A 358 -22.38 9.63 19.34
C GLY A 358 -21.31 8.66 19.84
N GLU A 359 -20.82 8.87 21.06
CA GLU A 359 -19.79 8.03 21.71
C GLU A 359 -20.36 6.86 22.52
N ASN A 360 -21.68 6.72 22.61
CA ASN A 360 -22.31 5.68 23.42
C ASN A 360 -22.14 4.30 22.75
N ARG A 361 -21.35 3.43 23.37
CA ARG A 361 -21.07 2.05 22.93
C ARG A 361 -22.06 1.01 23.43
N ASN A 362 -22.91 1.38 24.41
CA ASN A 362 -23.84 0.47 25.07
C ASN A 362 -25.14 0.25 24.31
N PHE A 363 -25.26 0.81 23.12
CA PHE A 363 -26.44 0.63 22.28
C PHE A 363 -26.58 -0.79 21.74
N LYS A 364 -27.84 -1.19 21.54
CA LYS A 364 -28.18 -2.50 20.95
C LYS A 364 -28.53 -2.34 19.48
N VAL A 365 -27.93 -3.18 18.69
CA VAL A 365 -28.25 -3.34 17.26
C VAL A 365 -29.22 -4.47 17.10
N GLU A 366 -30.32 -4.23 16.41
CA GLU A 366 -31.31 -5.24 16.06
C GLU A 366 -31.16 -5.63 14.60
N LEU A 367 -31.01 -6.93 14.35
CA LEU A 367 -30.85 -7.48 13.02
C LEU A 367 -32.21 -7.86 12.42
N PRO A 368 -32.32 -8.05 11.09
CA PRO A 368 -33.56 -8.50 10.44
C PRO A 368 -34.13 -9.82 11.00
N SER A 369 -33.28 -10.63 11.60
CA SER A 369 -33.68 -11.89 12.26
C SER A 369 -34.32 -11.69 13.64
N GLY A 370 -34.39 -10.47 14.17
CA GLY A 370 -34.77 -10.15 15.55
C GLY A 370 -33.67 -10.37 16.58
N LYS A 371 -32.48 -10.83 16.19
CA LYS A 371 -31.31 -10.98 17.07
C LYS A 371 -30.82 -9.60 17.48
N LYS A 372 -30.54 -9.41 18.78
CA LYS A 372 -29.94 -8.18 19.32
C LYS A 372 -28.47 -8.42 19.66
N LEU A 373 -27.62 -7.51 19.19
CA LEU A 373 -26.17 -7.50 19.38
C LEU A 373 -25.73 -6.22 20.11
N ASN A 374 -24.54 -6.21 20.66
CA ASN A 374 -23.93 -4.97 21.10
C ASN A 374 -23.41 -4.19 19.89
N LEU A 375 -23.40 -2.87 19.96
CA LEU A 375 -22.92 -2.03 18.86
C LEU A 375 -21.47 -2.31 18.49
N ASP A 376 -20.62 -2.61 19.46
CA ASP A 376 -19.19 -2.94 19.30
C ASP A 376 -18.92 -4.30 18.62
N GLU A 377 -19.91 -5.17 18.48
CA GLU A 377 -19.79 -6.39 17.67
C GLU A 377 -19.91 -6.09 16.17
N ILE A 378 -20.65 -5.03 15.80
CA ILE A 378 -20.90 -4.63 14.41
C ILE A 378 -20.00 -3.45 14.00
N ILE A 379 -19.70 -2.55 14.93
CA ILE A 379 -18.92 -1.34 14.70
C ILE A 379 -17.63 -1.41 15.49
N GLU A 380 -16.50 -1.38 14.78
CA GLU A 380 -15.18 -1.29 15.38
C GLU A 380 -14.81 0.18 15.58
N PHE A 381 -14.47 0.55 16.78
CA PHE A 381 -14.02 1.90 17.12
C PHE A 381 -12.50 1.95 17.03
N HIS A 382 -11.98 2.85 16.21
CA HIS A 382 -10.54 3.07 16.01
C HIS A 382 -10.14 4.47 16.53
N PRO A 383 -10.08 4.66 17.87
CA PRO A 383 -9.60 5.92 18.42
C PRO A 383 -8.13 6.08 18.00
N GLY A 384 -7.82 7.19 17.34
CA GLY A 384 -6.45 7.48 16.94
C GLY A 384 -6.17 7.50 15.44
N HIS A 385 -7.11 7.16 14.57
CA HIS A 385 -6.96 7.43 13.15
C HIS A 385 -7.00 8.94 12.89
N THR A 386 -5.93 9.47 12.30
CA THR A 386 -5.75 10.91 12.09
C THR A 386 -5.62 11.28 10.61
N GLY A 387 -5.34 10.31 9.74
CA GLY A 387 -5.19 10.49 8.30
C GLY A 387 -6.07 9.56 7.48
N ASP A 388 -6.52 10.05 6.34
CA ASP A 388 -7.29 9.29 5.33
C ASP A 388 -6.68 9.50 3.95
N HIS A 389 -6.98 8.59 3.02
CA HIS A 389 -6.46 8.61 1.67
C HIS A 389 -6.91 9.87 0.91
N SER A 390 -6.01 10.42 0.11
CA SER A 390 -6.29 11.55 -0.78
C SER A 390 -5.81 11.29 -2.20
N GLU A 391 -6.66 11.53 -3.19
CA GLU A 391 -6.29 11.46 -4.60
C GLU A 391 -5.36 12.59 -5.05
N ASN A 392 -5.28 13.69 -4.28
CA ASN A 392 -4.61 14.92 -4.67
C ASN A 392 -3.10 14.92 -4.40
N TYR A 393 -2.57 13.96 -3.64
CA TYR A 393 -1.21 13.99 -3.15
C TYR A 393 -0.38 12.74 -3.47
N GLY A 394 -0.85 11.88 -4.38
CA GLY A 394 -0.07 10.75 -4.86
C GLY A 394 1.21 11.21 -5.56
N VAL A 395 2.30 10.47 -5.37
CA VAL A 395 3.64 10.85 -5.81
C VAL A 395 4.05 10.13 -7.07
N PHE A 396 4.61 10.88 -8.01
CA PHE A 396 5.40 10.34 -9.11
C PHE A 396 6.68 11.15 -9.27
N LEU A 397 7.80 10.43 -9.31
CA LEU A 397 9.13 10.98 -9.59
C LEU A 397 9.86 10.05 -10.54
N ILE A 398 10.57 10.61 -11.51
CA ILE A 398 11.44 9.84 -12.40
C ILE A 398 12.73 10.60 -12.69
N GLN A 399 13.85 9.87 -12.65
CA GLN A 399 15.19 10.36 -13.02
C GLN A 399 15.91 9.33 -13.89
N GLY A 400 16.71 9.78 -14.84
CA GLY A 400 17.54 8.91 -15.68
C GLY A 400 18.21 9.64 -16.82
N SER A 401 19.04 8.95 -17.59
CA SER A 401 19.83 9.53 -18.66
C SER A 401 18.99 10.20 -19.75
N LYS A 402 17.84 9.62 -20.11
CA LYS A 402 16.89 10.10 -21.12
C LYS A 402 15.86 11.10 -20.58
N ILE A 403 15.85 11.35 -19.27
CA ILE A 403 14.78 12.11 -18.61
C ILE A 403 15.18 13.58 -18.48
N LYS A 404 14.24 14.49 -18.72
CA LYS A 404 14.38 15.93 -18.49
C LYS A 404 14.71 16.20 -17.02
N LYS A 405 15.33 17.35 -16.76
CA LYS A 405 15.65 17.80 -15.40
C LYS A 405 14.71 18.93 -14.97
N GLY A 406 14.28 18.88 -13.72
CA GLY A 406 13.50 19.93 -13.07
C GLY A 406 12.14 20.21 -13.68
N LYS A 407 11.58 19.24 -14.42
CA LYS A 407 10.26 19.41 -15.04
C LYS A 407 9.17 18.93 -14.08
N LYS A 408 8.14 19.75 -13.91
CA LYS A 408 6.92 19.40 -13.22
C LYS A 408 5.80 19.16 -14.22
N ILE A 409 5.14 18.01 -14.16
CA ILE A 409 3.89 17.69 -14.85
C ILE A 409 2.76 17.88 -13.84
N VAL A 410 1.60 18.37 -14.28
CA VAL A 410 0.49 18.66 -13.36
C VAL A 410 -0.01 17.36 -12.72
N GLU A 411 -0.42 16.40 -13.55
CA GLU A 411 -0.92 15.11 -13.09
C GLU A 411 -0.70 14.01 -14.13
N ILE A 412 -0.61 12.78 -13.64
CA ILE A 412 -0.58 11.54 -14.42
C ILE A 412 -1.52 10.52 -13.78
N THR A 413 -1.86 9.47 -14.51
CA THR A 413 -2.68 8.38 -13.99
C THR A 413 -1.84 7.14 -13.64
N PRO A 414 -2.32 6.26 -12.74
CA PRO A 414 -1.61 5.03 -12.41
C PRO A 414 -1.27 4.16 -13.62
N TYR A 415 -2.18 4.07 -14.58
CA TYR A 415 -2.01 3.24 -15.78
C TYR A 415 -1.04 3.83 -16.83
N ASP A 416 -0.54 5.07 -16.66
CA ASP A 416 0.47 5.67 -17.54
C ASP A 416 1.90 5.13 -17.26
N ILE A 417 2.13 4.54 -16.09
CA ILE A 417 3.47 4.15 -15.65
C ILE A 417 4.02 2.98 -16.47
N THR A 418 3.29 1.90 -16.64
CA THR A 418 3.75 0.72 -17.39
C THR A 418 4.01 1.01 -18.87
N PRO A 419 3.13 1.69 -19.66
CA PRO A 419 3.47 2.04 -21.04
C PRO A 419 4.68 2.98 -21.14
N THR A 420 4.88 3.86 -20.16
CA THR A 420 6.07 4.72 -20.09
C THR A 420 7.34 3.89 -19.83
N ILE A 421 7.29 2.90 -18.93
CA ILE A 421 8.41 1.97 -18.70
C ILE A 421 8.75 1.21 -19.98
N LEU A 422 7.75 0.65 -20.66
CA LEU A 422 7.95 -0.08 -21.94
C LEU A 422 8.60 0.82 -22.99
N SER A 423 8.16 2.06 -23.13
CA SER A 423 8.76 3.05 -24.02
C SER A 423 10.23 3.32 -23.66
N ILE A 424 10.58 3.47 -22.39
CA ILE A 424 11.98 3.69 -21.95
C ILE A 424 12.87 2.53 -22.36
N VAL A 425 12.42 1.30 -22.18
CA VAL A 425 13.22 0.10 -22.51
C VAL A 425 13.16 -0.28 -23.98
N GLY A 426 12.35 0.41 -24.78
CA GLY A 426 12.25 0.19 -26.24
C GLY A 426 11.36 -0.99 -26.63
N GLU A 427 10.46 -1.42 -25.74
CA GLU A 427 9.52 -2.48 -26.04
C GLU A 427 8.18 -1.94 -26.58
N PRO A 428 7.50 -2.68 -27.47
CA PRO A 428 6.21 -2.27 -27.97
C PRO A 428 5.16 -2.23 -26.85
N ILE A 429 4.30 -1.23 -26.92
CA ILE A 429 3.20 -1.05 -25.97
C ILE A 429 2.01 -1.87 -26.46
N PRO A 430 1.52 -2.83 -25.66
CA PRO A 430 0.32 -3.60 -25.98
C PRO A 430 -0.89 -2.67 -26.23
N PRO A 431 -1.63 -2.86 -27.34
CA PRO A 431 -2.72 -1.95 -27.71
C PRO A 431 -3.90 -1.96 -26.72
N GLU A 432 -4.00 -2.99 -25.92
CA GLU A 432 -5.02 -3.13 -24.87
C GLU A 432 -4.72 -2.32 -23.60
N MET A 433 -3.54 -1.67 -23.48
CA MET A 433 -3.27 -0.77 -22.36
C MET A 433 -4.11 0.50 -22.47
N ASP A 434 -4.57 1.01 -21.33
CA ASP A 434 -5.37 2.24 -21.27
C ASP A 434 -4.50 3.49 -21.07
N GLY A 435 -3.29 3.30 -20.56
CA GLY A 435 -2.36 4.37 -20.27
C GLY A 435 -1.64 4.88 -21.50
N ARG A 436 -1.24 6.15 -21.45
CA ARG A 436 -0.40 6.78 -22.46
C ARG A 436 1.08 6.72 -22.06
N VAL A 437 1.95 6.88 -23.03
CA VAL A 437 3.36 7.18 -22.74
C VAL A 437 3.49 8.64 -22.33
N LEU A 438 4.18 8.90 -21.26
CA LEU A 438 4.50 10.24 -20.78
C LEU A 438 5.63 10.85 -21.63
N THR A 439 5.34 11.14 -22.92
CA THR A 439 6.35 11.61 -23.89
C THR A 439 7.03 12.90 -23.46
N GLU A 440 6.34 13.73 -22.70
CA GLU A 440 6.82 15.00 -22.18
C GLU A 440 7.99 14.88 -21.19
N ILE A 441 8.22 13.70 -20.61
CA ILE A 441 9.34 13.47 -19.67
C ILE A 441 10.70 13.35 -20.36
N PHE A 442 10.70 12.98 -21.65
CA PHE A 442 11.95 12.69 -22.37
C PHE A 442 12.66 13.98 -22.81
N LYS A 443 13.98 13.93 -22.81
CA LYS A 443 14.80 14.94 -23.48
C LYS A 443 14.43 14.97 -24.96
N ASN A 444 14.45 16.16 -25.53
CA ASN A 444 14.39 16.27 -26.99
C ASN A 444 15.68 15.65 -27.55
N ASN A 445 15.54 14.73 -28.49
CA ASN A 445 16.69 14.21 -29.24
C ASN A 445 17.33 15.30 -30.08
#